data_ef22b5c23b86c8bc7dbdcf7adba93c78
#
_entry.id   ef22b5c23b86c8bc7dbdcf7adba93c78
#
_cell.length_a   1.000
_cell.length_b   1.000
_cell.length_c   1.000
_cell.angle_alpha   90.00
_cell.angle_beta   90.00
_cell.angle_gamma   90.00
#
_symmetry.space_group_name_H-M   'P 1'
#
loop_
_entity.id
_entity.type
_entity.pdbx_description
1 polymer ?
#
loop_
_entity_poly.entity_id
_entity_poly.type
_entity_poly.pdbx_seq_one_letter_code
_entity_poly.pdbx_strand_id
1 'polypeptide(L)'
;MTRPVLKRLRPRLLLGLVALGVGLVGCLTRPAEVTSDPAHVDAKTEKPLPWPRGIIPYDVSQLSEDQAATTRQAMQLWMDTGAKVQFIPRTTETEYVYFTGKTDAGNNTTFNGYRKGARQDINITAFWWKQGPWMPAHELGHALGFFHEHQRWDRDRFVTIHYEHIKPGREVDYDWVPKTNWIVVTPNYDYRSIMHYRTCWASKCESECKDGIGTSPCAVIDPVGAEYDGVIGQWGDNKISAGDAEKLRLVYGVKESKK
;
A
#
# COMPACT_ATOMS: atom_id res chain seq x y z
N MET A 1 71.04 50.27 15.96
CA MET A 1 72.39 49.67 16.11
C MET A 1 72.23 48.24 16.62
N THR A 2 72.91 47.30 16.00
CA THR A 2 73.20 45.88 16.38
C THR A 2 72.07 44.91 16.43
N ARG A 3 71.96 44.05 15.38
CA ARG A 3 71.44 42.73 15.38
C ARG A 3 72.37 41.79 16.17
N PRO A 4 71.88 40.68 16.72
CA PRO A 4 72.45 39.39 16.37
C PRO A 4 71.37 38.27 16.16
N VAL A 5 71.58 37.56 15.12
CA VAL A 5 72.12 36.20 14.92
C VAL A 5 71.23 35.00 15.37
N LEU A 6 70.74 34.33 14.33
CA LEU A 6 70.09 33.10 14.35
C LEU A 6 70.92 31.95 15.01
N LYS A 7 70.22 31.11 15.75
CA LYS A 7 70.65 29.69 15.95
C LYS A 7 69.53 28.71 15.45
N ARG A 8 69.89 27.97 14.45
CA ARG A 8 69.09 26.84 13.92
C ARG A 8 69.18 25.67 14.90
N LEU A 9 68.05 25.11 15.26
CA LEU A 9 67.95 23.74 15.87
C LEU A 9 67.12 22.84 14.95
N ARG A 10 67.71 21.69 14.66
CA ARG A 10 67.17 20.67 13.76
C ARG A 10 66.06 19.88 14.45
N PRO A 11 65.03 19.38 13.73
CA PRO A 11 63.96 18.62 14.33
C PRO A 11 64.34 17.16 14.54
N ARG A 12 63.97 16.64 15.70
CA ARG A 12 63.96 15.22 15.98
C ARG A 12 62.70 14.57 15.39
N LEU A 13 62.89 13.55 14.55
CA LEU A 13 61.90 12.68 14.03
C LEU A 13 61.28 11.83 15.16
N LEU A 14 60.02 12.02 15.49
CA LEU A 14 59.24 11.09 16.27
C LEU A 14 58.35 10.32 15.29
N LEU A 15 58.63 9.01 15.14
CA LEU A 15 57.72 8.09 14.53
C LEU A 15 56.47 7.93 15.41
N GLY A 16 55.37 8.50 15.00
CA GLY A 16 54.06 8.22 15.59
C GLY A 16 53.39 7.06 14.84
N LEU A 17 53.12 5.97 15.52
CA LEU A 17 52.28 4.86 15.04
C LEU A 17 50.89 5.42 14.72
N VAL A 18 50.51 5.35 13.46
CA VAL A 18 49.10 5.55 13.03
C VAL A 18 48.38 4.22 13.25
N ALA A 19 47.62 4.15 14.32
CA ALA A 19 46.62 3.07 14.49
C ALA A 19 45.50 3.31 13.48
N LEU A 20 45.42 2.45 12.44
CA LEU A 20 44.27 2.33 11.56
C LEU A 20 43.09 1.79 12.40
N GLY A 21 42.25 2.67 12.86
CA GLY A 21 40.93 2.33 13.34
C GLY A 21 40.08 1.92 12.15
N VAL A 22 39.90 0.62 11.93
CA VAL A 22 38.86 0.09 11.04
C VAL A 22 37.52 0.39 11.70
N GLY A 23 36.92 1.51 11.34
CA GLY A 23 35.53 1.79 11.65
C GLY A 23 34.66 0.76 10.94
N LEU A 24 34.12 -0.20 11.68
CA LEU A 24 32.99 -0.99 11.27
C LEU A 24 31.82 -0.02 11.01
N VAL A 25 31.66 0.39 9.76
CA VAL A 25 30.40 0.94 9.28
C VAL A 25 29.41 -0.21 9.35
N GLY A 26 28.66 -0.25 10.45
CA GLY A 26 27.51 -1.13 10.58
C GLY A 26 26.57 -0.80 9.43
N CYS A 27 26.54 -1.69 8.45
CA CYS A 27 25.52 -1.72 7.42
C CYS A 27 24.20 -1.94 8.17
N LEU A 28 23.47 -0.87 8.46
CA LEU A 28 22.07 -0.93 8.85
C LEU A 28 21.36 -1.57 7.66
N THR A 29 21.12 -2.88 7.77
CA THR A 29 20.27 -3.60 6.83
C THR A 29 18.92 -2.89 6.81
N ARG A 30 18.62 -2.21 5.69
CA ARG A 30 17.28 -1.71 5.39
C ARG A 30 16.30 -2.87 5.55
N PRO A 31 15.10 -2.62 6.10
CA PRO A 31 14.04 -3.62 6.05
C PRO A 31 13.87 -4.06 4.60
N ALA A 32 13.62 -5.37 4.41
CA ALA A 32 13.47 -6.00 3.11
C ALA A 32 12.54 -5.17 2.22
N GLU A 33 12.94 -4.97 0.96
CA GLU A 33 12.13 -4.30 -0.05
C GLU A 33 10.73 -4.89 -0.05
N VAL A 34 9.75 -4.01 0.02
CA VAL A 34 8.33 -4.37 -0.13
C VAL A 34 8.20 -5.01 -1.51
N THR A 35 7.99 -6.31 -1.54
CA THR A 35 7.70 -7.03 -2.79
C THR A 35 6.44 -6.46 -3.43
N SER A 36 6.36 -6.45 -4.77
CA SER A 36 5.17 -6.05 -5.52
C SER A 36 3.94 -6.80 -4.99
N ASP A 37 2.83 -6.09 -4.90
CA ASP A 37 1.54 -6.66 -4.51
C ASP A 37 1.17 -7.80 -5.50
N PRO A 38 1.04 -9.08 -5.08
CA PRO A 38 0.69 -10.18 -5.98
C PRO A 38 -0.68 -10.01 -6.66
N ALA A 39 -1.62 -9.31 -6.03
CA ALA A 39 -2.90 -8.98 -6.64
C ALA A 39 -2.75 -8.19 -7.95
N HIS A 40 -1.63 -7.49 -8.09
CA HIS A 40 -1.28 -6.76 -9.29
C HIS A 40 -1.00 -7.65 -10.50
N VAL A 41 -0.39 -8.82 -10.30
CA VAL A 41 -0.03 -9.74 -11.40
C VAL A 41 -1.27 -10.39 -12.03
N ASP A 42 -2.23 -10.79 -11.20
CA ASP A 42 -3.50 -11.41 -11.67
C ASP A 42 -4.45 -10.38 -12.30
N ALA A 43 -4.32 -9.10 -11.96
CA ALA A 43 -5.15 -8.01 -12.45
C ALA A 43 -5.16 -7.87 -13.97
N LYS A 44 -4.08 -8.26 -14.64
CA LYS A 44 -3.94 -8.08 -16.09
C LYS A 44 -4.64 -9.17 -16.89
N THR A 45 -5.01 -10.29 -16.30
CA THR A 45 -5.43 -11.48 -17.02
C THR A 45 -6.90 -11.87 -16.81
N GLU A 46 -7.47 -11.63 -15.65
CA GLU A 46 -8.81 -12.10 -15.33
C GLU A 46 -9.66 -11.03 -14.62
N LYS A 47 -10.97 -11.05 -14.92
CA LYS A 47 -11.96 -10.24 -14.22
C LYS A 47 -12.27 -10.88 -12.87
N PRO A 48 -12.12 -10.15 -11.73
CA PRO A 48 -12.50 -10.68 -10.43
C PRO A 48 -13.98 -11.08 -10.37
N LEU A 49 -14.25 -12.12 -9.63
CA LEU A 49 -15.64 -12.55 -9.35
C LEU A 49 -16.08 -12.02 -7.98
N PRO A 50 -17.33 -11.62 -7.82
CA PRO A 50 -17.85 -11.28 -6.51
C PRO A 50 -18.03 -12.54 -5.63
N TRP A 51 -17.88 -12.37 -4.32
CA TRP A 51 -18.18 -13.44 -3.37
C TRP A 51 -19.66 -13.85 -3.46
N PRO A 52 -19.95 -15.14 -3.51
CA PRO A 52 -21.33 -15.63 -3.60
C PRO A 52 -22.20 -15.06 -2.48
N ARG A 53 -23.29 -14.42 -2.84
CA ARG A 53 -24.24 -13.77 -1.92
C ARG A 53 -23.62 -12.67 -1.04
N GLY A 54 -22.40 -12.20 -1.34
CA GLY A 54 -21.67 -11.23 -0.52
C GLY A 54 -21.23 -11.78 0.85
N ILE A 55 -21.12 -13.11 0.99
CA ILE A 55 -20.66 -13.75 2.23
C ILE A 55 -19.19 -14.11 2.08
N ILE A 56 -18.38 -13.58 2.96
CA ILE A 56 -16.92 -13.73 2.96
C ILE A 56 -16.51 -14.45 4.26
N PRO A 57 -16.25 -15.77 4.21
CA PRO A 57 -15.66 -16.47 5.33
C PRO A 57 -14.24 -15.98 5.57
N TYR A 58 -13.84 -15.82 6.84
CA TYR A 58 -12.49 -15.36 7.18
C TYR A 58 -11.87 -16.17 8.32
N ASP A 59 -10.55 -16.24 8.31
CA ASP A 59 -9.74 -16.89 9.33
C ASP A 59 -8.61 -15.96 9.79
N VAL A 60 -8.58 -15.67 11.09
CA VAL A 60 -7.60 -14.81 11.76
C VAL A 60 -6.82 -15.57 12.84
N SER A 61 -6.81 -16.90 12.78
CA SER A 61 -6.23 -17.77 13.80
C SER A 61 -4.72 -17.60 14.01
N GLN A 62 -4.03 -17.00 13.01
CA GLN A 62 -2.60 -16.71 13.09
C GLN A 62 -2.28 -15.30 13.58
N LEU A 63 -3.29 -14.49 13.86
CA LEU A 63 -3.13 -13.12 14.33
C LEU A 63 -3.08 -13.05 15.86
N SER A 64 -2.35 -12.08 16.39
CA SER A 64 -2.52 -11.68 17.79
C SER A 64 -3.92 -11.10 18.02
N GLU A 65 -4.35 -11.02 19.29
CA GLU A 65 -5.67 -10.45 19.61
C GLU A 65 -5.82 -9.03 19.10
N ASP A 66 -4.79 -8.17 19.23
CA ASP A 66 -4.80 -6.80 18.72
C ASP A 66 -4.91 -6.74 17.19
N GLN A 67 -4.19 -7.60 16.49
CA GLN A 67 -4.28 -7.69 15.02
C GLN A 67 -5.65 -8.20 14.58
N ALA A 68 -6.19 -9.20 15.27
CA ALA A 68 -7.52 -9.72 14.98
C ALA A 68 -8.61 -8.67 15.27
N ALA A 69 -8.47 -7.89 16.32
CA ALA A 69 -9.36 -6.76 16.63
C ALA A 69 -9.29 -5.69 15.53
N THR A 70 -8.08 -5.32 15.09
CA THR A 70 -7.86 -4.37 13.98
C THR A 70 -8.47 -4.90 12.67
N THR A 71 -8.34 -6.19 12.39
CA THR A 71 -8.94 -6.83 11.21
C THR A 71 -10.48 -6.77 11.27
N ARG A 72 -11.07 -7.03 12.43
CA ARG A 72 -12.54 -6.89 12.61
C ARG A 72 -13.01 -5.46 12.38
N GLN A 73 -12.24 -4.45 12.83
CA GLN A 73 -12.53 -3.04 12.51
C GLN A 73 -12.48 -2.78 11.00
N ALA A 74 -11.46 -3.29 10.30
CA ALA A 74 -11.35 -3.16 8.84
C ALA A 74 -12.54 -3.79 8.10
N MET A 75 -12.99 -4.97 8.51
CA MET A 75 -14.21 -5.61 7.99
C MET A 75 -15.46 -4.77 8.25
N GLN A 76 -15.56 -4.17 9.44
CA GLN A 76 -16.68 -3.32 9.81
C GLN A 76 -16.77 -2.08 8.91
N LEU A 77 -15.62 -1.44 8.57
CA LEU A 77 -15.60 -0.31 7.64
C LEU A 77 -16.28 -0.65 6.31
N TRP A 78 -16.01 -1.83 5.74
CA TRP A 78 -16.68 -2.29 4.52
C TRP A 78 -18.16 -2.62 4.73
N MET A 79 -18.50 -3.24 5.83
CA MET A 79 -19.91 -3.58 6.15
C MET A 79 -20.78 -2.34 6.39
N ASP A 80 -20.19 -1.24 6.88
CA ASP A 80 -20.89 0.02 7.16
C ASP A 80 -21.19 0.85 5.90
N THR A 81 -20.65 0.45 4.74
CA THR A 81 -20.97 1.07 3.45
C THR A 81 -22.42 0.91 3.02
N GLY A 82 -23.19 0.04 3.66
CA GLY A 82 -24.55 -0.31 3.28
C GLY A 82 -24.66 -1.32 2.14
N ALA A 83 -23.55 -1.86 1.64
CA ALA A 83 -23.58 -2.95 0.67
C ALA A 83 -23.97 -4.28 1.31
N LYS A 84 -24.56 -5.22 0.52
CA LYS A 84 -24.90 -6.58 0.97
C LYS A 84 -23.64 -7.45 1.09
N VAL A 85 -22.71 -7.07 1.96
CA VAL A 85 -21.54 -7.85 2.30
C VAL A 85 -21.54 -8.22 3.77
N GLN A 86 -21.02 -9.39 4.08
CA GLN A 86 -20.89 -9.88 5.45
C GLN A 86 -19.65 -10.75 5.57
N PHE A 87 -18.77 -10.37 6.49
CA PHE A 87 -17.66 -11.22 6.91
C PHE A 87 -18.13 -12.14 8.04
N ILE A 88 -17.88 -13.44 7.89
CA ILE A 88 -18.27 -14.46 8.88
C ILE A 88 -17.05 -15.29 9.28
N PRO A 89 -16.89 -15.66 10.55
CA PRO A 89 -15.84 -16.60 10.94
C PRO A 89 -15.95 -17.89 10.15
N ARG A 90 -14.83 -18.36 9.57
CA ARG A 90 -14.76 -19.61 8.83
C ARG A 90 -15.06 -20.80 9.74
N THR A 91 -15.78 -21.78 9.19
CA THR A 91 -16.01 -23.09 9.82
C THR A 91 -15.39 -24.20 8.97
N THR A 92 -15.99 -24.53 7.84
CA THR A 92 -15.56 -25.61 6.95
C THR A 92 -15.39 -25.16 5.49
N GLU A 93 -15.59 -23.88 5.23
CA GLU A 93 -15.49 -23.33 3.87
C GLU A 93 -14.09 -23.52 3.30
N THR A 94 -14.03 -23.92 2.01
CA THR A 94 -12.79 -24.08 1.24
C THR A 94 -12.32 -22.76 0.65
N GLU A 95 -13.27 -21.86 0.35
CA GLU A 95 -13.02 -20.52 -0.14
C GLU A 95 -13.20 -19.50 1.00
N TYR A 96 -12.12 -18.88 1.40
CA TYR A 96 -12.10 -17.92 2.50
C TYR A 96 -10.90 -16.99 2.44
N VAL A 97 -10.98 -15.89 3.14
CA VAL A 97 -9.87 -14.96 3.37
C VAL A 97 -9.08 -15.40 4.59
N TYR A 98 -7.78 -15.52 4.46
CA TYR A 98 -6.89 -15.98 5.51
C TYR A 98 -5.79 -14.95 5.79
N PHE A 99 -5.78 -14.40 6.99
CA PHE A 99 -4.70 -13.54 7.44
C PHE A 99 -3.56 -14.39 7.97
N THR A 100 -2.43 -14.39 7.26
CA THR A 100 -1.35 -15.36 7.49
C THR A 100 -0.53 -15.10 8.76
N GLY A 101 -0.64 -13.91 9.36
CA GLY A 101 0.20 -13.48 10.47
C GLY A 101 1.67 -13.21 10.10
N LYS A 102 2.06 -13.43 8.85
CA LYS A 102 3.40 -13.11 8.36
C LYS A 102 3.55 -11.60 8.21
N THR A 103 4.53 -11.02 8.90
CA THR A 103 4.72 -9.56 8.95
C THR A 103 5.91 -9.08 8.12
N ASP A 104 6.64 -9.97 7.50
CA ASP A 104 7.82 -9.75 6.66
C ASP A 104 7.59 -10.01 5.16
N ALA A 105 6.39 -10.50 4.81
CA ALA A 105 6.03 -10.88 3.44
C ALA A 105 5.46 -9.74 2.58
N GLY A 106 5.55 -8.49 3.04
CA GLY A 106 4.88 -7.34 2.40
C GLY A 106 3.40 -7.23 2.80
N ASN A 107 2.75 -6.15 2.33
CA ASN A 107 1.28 -6.06 2.37
C ASN A 107 0.80 -6.57 1.03
N ASN A 108 -0.02 -7.58 1.03
CA ASN A 108 -0.53 -8.14 -0.22
C ASN A 108 -1.72 -9.08 0.01
N THR A 109 -2.49 -9.22 -1.04
CA THR A 109 -3.56 -10.19 -1.20
C THR A 109 -3.22 -11.09 -2.39
N THR A 110 -3.42 -12.41 -2.27
CA THR A 110 -2.98 -13.37 -3.28
C THR A 110 -3.61 -13.14 -4.66
N PHE A 111 -4.88 -12.70 -4.70
CA PHE A 111 -5.62 -12.37 -5.92
C PHE A 111 -6.83 -11.48 -5.59
N ASN A 112 -7.42 -10.87 -6.63
CA ASN A 112 -8.60 -10.04 -6.45
C ASN A 112 -9.89 -10.86 -6.55
N GLY A 113 -10.84 -10.58 -5.64
CA GLY A 113 -12.17 -11.17 -5.64
C GLY A 113 -12.21 -12.65 -5.25
N TYR A 114 -13.38 -13.25 -5.45
CA TYR A 114 -13.63 -14.66 -5.18
C TYR A 114 -12.96 -15.56 -6.22
N ARG A 115 -12.35 -16.66 -5.77
CA ARG A 115 -11.84 -17.73 -6.63
C ARG A 115 -12.32 -19.08 -6.08
N LYS A 116 -13.04 -19.82 -6.92
CA LYS A 116 -13.55 -21.13 -6.55
C LYS A 116 -12.43 -22.11 -6.21
N GLY A 117 -12.58 -22.83 -5.10
CA GLY A 117 -11.62 -23.84 -4.64
C GLY A 117 -10.32 -23.27 -4.10
N ALA A 118 -10.22 -21.96 -3.85
CA ALA A 118 -9.01 -21.33 -3.38
C ALA A 118 -9.21 -20.54 -2.09
N ARG A 119 -8.23 -20.66 -1.19
CA ARG A 119 -8.03 -19.76 -0.06
C ARG A 119 -7.29 -18.51 -0.56
N GLN A 120 -7.69 -17.37 -0.09
CA GLN A 120 -7.08 -16.08 -0.38
C GLN A 120 -6.25 -15.60 0.81
N ASP A 121 -4.94 -15.59 0.66
CA ASP A 121 -4.04 -15.16 1.73
C ASP A 121 -3.88 -13.64 1.73
N ILE A 122 -3.91 -13.04 2.91
CA ILE A 122 -3.62 -11.63 3.16
C ILE A 122 -2.44 -11.53 4.12
N ASN A 123 -1.43 -10.75 3.73
CA ASN A 123 -0.30 -10.39 4.56
C ASN A 123 -0.32 -8.90 4.87
N ILE A 124 -0.01 -8.55 6.12
CA ILE A 124 0.13 -7.16 6.57
C ILE A 124 1.45 -7.05 7.34
N THR A 125 2.29 -6.09 6.97
CA THR A 125 3.59 -5.91 7.63
C THR A 125 3.44 -5.38 9.05
N ALA A 126 4.45 -5.63 9.89
CA ALA A 126 4.47 -5.20 11.29
C ALA A 126 4.30 -3.68 11.46
N PHE A 127 4.82 -2.90 10.50
CA PHE A 127 4.66 -1.44 10.49
C PHE A 127 3.19 -1.06 10.35
N TRP A 128 2.47 -1.66 9.39
CA TRP A 128 1.11 -1.27 9.07
C TRP A 128 0.08 -1.74 10.09
N TRP A 129 0.34 -2.83 10.79
CA TRP A 129 -0.50 -3.21 11.93
C TRP A 129 -0.61 -2.13 13.01
N LYS A 130 0.46 -1.33 13.18
CA LYS A 130 0.51 -0.23 14.14
C LYS A 130 -0.22 1.03 13.68
N GLN A 131 -0.58 1.11 12.41
CA GLN A 131 -1.23 2.29 11.82
C GLN A 131 -2.77 2.19 11.83
N GLY A 132 -3.34 1.12 12.38
CA GLY A 132 -4.77 0.93 12.45
C GLY A 132 -5.38 0.11 11.30
N PRO A 133 -6.72 0.18 11.11
CA PRO A 133 -7.44 -0.78 10.26
C PRO A 133 -7.34 -0.51 8.76
N TRP A 134 -6.77 0.60 8.32
CA TRP A 134 -6.86 1.01 6.91
C TRP A 134 -6.05 0.11 5.96
N MET A 135 -4.86 -0.42 6.34
CA MET A 135 -4.14 -1.36 5.48
C MET A 135 -4.86 -2.72 5.41
N PRO A 136 -5.30 -3.33 6.52
CA PRO A 136 -6.20 -4.48 6.43
C PRO A 136 -7.46 -4.21 5.60
N ALA A 137 -8.04 -3.00 5.67
CA ALA A 137 -9.20 -2.63 4.85
C ALA A 137 -8.85 -2.50 3.36
N HIS A 138 -7.66 -1.99 3.02
CA HIS A 138 -7.14 -1.95 1.65
C HIS A 138 -7.03 -3.37 1.07
N GLU A 139 -6.35 -4.28 1.77
CA GLU A 139 -6.20 -5.66 1.32
C GLU A 139 -7.54 -6.40 1.23
N LEU A 140 -8.48 -6.10 2.14
CA LEU A 140 -9.85 -6.59 2.01
C LEU A 140 -10.58 -6.01 0.80
N GLY A 141 -10.23 -4.81 0.35
CA GLY A 141 -10.73 -4.22 -0.90
C GLY A 141 -10.34 -5.07 -2.12
N HIS A 142 -9.09 -5.56 -2.16
CA HIS A 142 -8.66 -6.53 -3.16
C HIS A 142 -9.44 -7.84 -3.04
N ALA A 143 -9.61 -8.35 -1.82
CA ALA A 143 -10.42 -9.55 -1.59
C ALA A 143 -11.88 -9.37 -2.05
N LEU A 144 -12.43 -8.16 -2.00
CA LEU A 144 -13.77 -7.83 -2.50
C LEU A 144 -13.81 -7.64 -4.02
N GLY A 145 -12.66 -7.66 -4.71
CA GLY A 145 -12.56 -7.62 -6.16
C GLY A 145 -12.11 -6.28 -6.76
N PHE A 146 -11.60 -5.36 -5.94
CA PHE A 146 -11.18 -4.04 -6.41
C PHE A 146 -9.69 -4.01 -6.75
N PHE A 147 -9.38 -3.33 -7.86
CA PHE A 147 -8.03 -2.93 -8.25
C PHE A 147 -7.69 -1.57 -7.68
N HIS A 148 -6.41 -1.20 -7.78
CA HIS A 148 -6.00 0.13 -7.39
C HIS A 148 -6.63 1.20 -8.32
N GLU A 149 -7.14 2.28 -7.75
CA GLU A 149 -7.83 3.33 -8.51
C GLU A 149 -6.92 3.97 -9.57
N HIS A 150 -5.62 4.17 -9.28
CA HIS A 150 -4.65 4.70 -10.22
C HIS A 150 -4.31 3.75 -11.37
N GLN A 151 -4.79 2.50 -11.34
CA GLN A 151 -4.65 1.53 -12.43
C GLN A 151 -5.83 1.55 -13.40
N ARG A 152 -6.80 2.44 -13.23
CA ARG A 152 -7.90 2.59 -14.20
C ARG A 152 -7.34 2.92 -15.57
N TRP A 153 -7.96 2.33 -16.61
CA TRP A 153 -7.55 2.56 -18.00
C TRP A 153 -7.68 4.02 -18.45
N ASP A 154 -8.50 4.83 -17.77
CA ASP A 154 -8.76 6.24 -18.06
C ASP A 154 -8.08 7.19 -17.06
N ARG A 155 -7.19 6.68 -16.20
CA ARG A 155 -6.56 7.42 -15.11
C ARG A 155 -5.77 8.64 -15.57
N ASP A 156 -5.17 8.60 -16.78
CA ASP A 156 -4.34 9.71 -17.30
C ASP A 156 -5.14 10.99 -17.55
N ARG A 157 -6.47 10.93 -17.44
CA ARG A 157 -7.35 12.10 -17.41
C ARG A 157 -7.41 12.76 -16.04
N PHE A 158 -6.97 12.08 -15.00
CA PHE A 158 -7.16 12.45 -13.60
C PHE A 158 -5.84 12.55 -12.83
N VAL A 159 -4.87 11.76 -13.20
CA VAL A 159 -3.54 11.75 -12.56
C VAL A 159 -2.43 11.65 -13.60
N THR A 160 -1.28 12.25 -13.28
CA THR A 160 -0.03 12.08 -14.02
C THR A 160 0.85 11.08 -13.26
N ILE A 161 1.42 10.11 -13.98
CA ILE A 161 2.41 9.18 -13.41
C ILE A 161 3.79 9.61 -13.88
N HIS A 162 4.66 9.90 -12.93
CA HIS A 162 6.06 10.26 -13.15
C HIS A 162 6.94 9.00 -13.10
N TYR A 163 6.98 8.28 -14.20
CA TYR A 163 7.73 7.01 -14.30
C TYR A 163 9.21 7.18 -13.98
N GLU A 164 9.80 8.36 -14.27
CA GLU A 164 11.16 8.72 -13.92
C GLU A 164 11.43 8.78 -12.41
N HIS A 165 10.38 8.87 -11.59
CA HIS A 165 10.48 8.87 -10.13
C HIS A 165 10.27 7.49 -9.49
N ILE A 166 9.84 6.50 -10.25
CA ILE A 166 9.55 5.16 -9.73
C ILE A 166 10.86 4.41 -9.44
N LYS A 167 10.90 3.68 -8.34
CA LYS A 167 11.99 2.73 -8.04
C LYS A 167 12.10 1.69 -9.15
N PRO A 168 13.31 1.39 -9.66
CA PRO A 168 13.50 0.35 -10.67
C PRO A 168 12.84 -0.98 -10.28
N GLY A 169 12.09 -1.56 -11.22
CA GLY A 169 11.36 -2.81 -11.02
C GLY A 169 9.96 -2.66 -10.39
N ARG A 170 9.54 -1.41 -10.10
CA ARG A 170 8.19 -1.12 -9.57
C ARG A 170 7.28 -0.44 -10.60
N GLU A 171 7.73 -0.25 -11.83
CA GLU A 171 6.98 0.39 -12.91
C GLU A 171 5.68 -0.36 -13.21
N VAL A 172 5.71 -1.68 -13.10
CA VAL A 172 4.57 -2.57 -13.29
C VAL A 172 3.40 -2.28 -12.33
N ASP A 173 3.66 -1.74 -11.14
CA ASP A 173 2.65 -1.38 -10.17
C ASP A 173 1.77 -0.20 -10.66
N TYR A 174 2.29 0.55 -11.65
CA TYR A 174 1.63 1.72 -12.24
C TYR A 174 1.04 1.45 -13.63
N ASP A 175 1.10 0.22 -14.12
CA ASP A 175 0.41 -0.16 -15.35
C ASP A 175 -1.10 -0.12 -15.16
N TRP A 176 -1.83 0.39 -16.15
CA TRP A 176 -3.28 0.37 -16.10
C TRP A 176 -3.86 -1.02 -16.39
N VAL A 177 -5.01 -1.30 -15.81
CA VAL A 177 -5.77 -2.53 -16.00
C VAL A 177 -6.83 -2.30 -17.08
N PRO A 178 -6.96 -3.20 -18.09
CA PRO A 178 -7.98 -3.08 -19.14
C PRO A 178 -9.39 -2.95 -18.55
N LYS A 179 -10.21 -2.10 -19.16
CA LYS A 179 -11.59 -1.86 -18.73
C LYS A 179 -12.41 -3.13 -18.54
N THR A 180 -12.19 -4.10 -19.41
CA THR A 180 -12.89 -5.40 -19.40
C THR A 180 -12.62 -6.23 -18.17
N ASN A 181 -11.49 -5.97 -17.48
CA ASN A 181 -11.06 -6.73 -16.31
C ASN A 181 -11.56 -6.14 -14.99
N TRP A 182 -12.17 -4.97 -15.01
CA TRP A 182 -12.75 -4.38 -13.80
C TRP A 182 -14.09 -5.03 -13.46
N ILE A 183 -14.26 -5.39 -12.18
CA ILE A 183 -15.53 -5.91 -11.68
C ILE A 183 -16.63 -4.84 -11.77
N VAL A 184 -16.26 -3.60 -11.45
CA VAL A 184 -17.12 -2.40 -11.50
C VAL A 184 -16.25 -1.15 -11.61
N VAL A 185 -16.80 -0.13 -12.24
CA VAL A 185 -16.20 1.21 -12.29
C VAL A 185 -17.30 2.24 -12.12
N THR A 186 -17.05 3.22 -11.26
CA THR A 186 -17.90 4.42 -11.13
C THR A 186 -17.55 5.46 -12.20
N PRO A 187 -18.49 6.31 -12.60
CA PRO A 187 -18.22 7.37 -13.58
C PRO A 187 -17.11 8.33 -13.14
N ASN A 188 -17.06 8.64 -11.86
CA ASN A 188 -16.08 9.56 -11.30
C ASN A 188 -14.82 8.81 -10.85
N TYR A 189 -13.66 9.44 -11.05
CA TYR A 189 -12.40 9.00 -10.49
C TYR A 189 -12.38 9.32 -8.98
N ASP A 190 -11.92 8.38 -8.17
CA ASP A 190 -11.95 8.55 -6.73
C ASP A 190 -10.56 8.77 -6.13
N TYR A 191 -10.12 10.01 -6.08
CA TYR A 191 -8.84 10.39 -5.47
C TYR A 191 -8.72 10.01 -3.99
N ARG A 192 -9.85 9.80 -3.30
CA ARG A 192 -9.90 9.43 -1.88
C ARG A 192 -10.10 7.93 -1.67
N SER A 193 -10.14 7.15 -2.74
CA SER A 193 -10.29 5.69 -2.65
C SER A 193 -9.23 5.10 -1.72
N ILE A 194 -9.64 4.21 -0.82
CA ILE A 194 -8.69 3.41 -0.04
C ILE A 194 -7.81 2.54 -0.96
N MET A 195 -8.26 2.31 -2.19
CA MET A 195 -7.54 1.57 -3.21
C MET A 195 -6.62 2.47 -4.06
N HIS A 196 -6.46 3.76 -3.75
CA HIS A 196 -5.55 4.64 -4.49
C HIS A 196 -4.17 4.65 -3.86
N TYR A 197 -3.09 4.52 -4.65
CA TYR A 197 -1.74 4.72 -4.15
C TYR A 197 -1.52 6.15 -3.71
N ARG A 198 -0.64 6.31 -2.72
CA ARG A 198 -0.19 7.62 -2.25
C ARG A 198 0.77 8.24 -3.26
N THR A 199 0.86 9.57 -3.23
CA THR A 199 1.73 10.36 -4.11
C THR A 199 3.17 9.83 -4.19
N CYS A 200 3.74 9.40 -3.06
CA CYS A 200 5.13 8.98 -2.95
C CYS A 200 5.35 7.46 -2.99
N TRP A 201 4.31 6.67 -3.20
CA TRP A 201 4.47 5.21 -3.15
C TRP A 201 5.50 4.74 -4.17
N ALA A 202 6.46 3.90 -3.72
CA ALA A 202 7.57 3.40 -4.52
C ALA A 202 8.43 4.49 -5.21
N SER A 203 8.47 5.72 -4.67
CA SER A 203 9.38 6.76 -5.17
C SER A 203 10.83 6.38 -4.88
N LYS A 204 11.72 6.53 -5.89
CA LYS A 204 13.18 6.33 -5.74
C LYS A 204 13.84 7.35 -4.81
N CYS A 205 13.20 8.50 -4.60
CA CYS A 205 13.62 9.55 -3.67
C CYS A 205 12.60 9.74 -2.52
N GLU A 206 12.16 8.63 -1.96
CA GLU A 206 11.12 8.56 -0.93
C GLU A 206 11.39 9.47 0.29
N SER A 207 12.67 9.66 0.66
CA SER A 207 13.06 10.54 1.78
C SER A 207 12.78 12.03 1.50
N GLU A 208 12.69 12.43 0.25
CA GLU A 208 12.42 13.80 -0.20
C GLU A 208 10.97 14.01 -0.60
N CYS A 209 10.26 12.91 -0.86
CA CYS A 209 8.87 12.94 -1.25
C CYS A 209 7.95 13.13 -0.06
N LYS A 210 6.98 14.03 -0.18
CA LYS A 210 5.98 14.30 0.85
C LYS A 210 4.61 13.86 0.33
N ASP A 211 4.09 12.82 0.92
CA ASP A 211 2.73 12.35 0.61
C ASP A 211 1.69 13.43 0.88
N GLY A 212 0.71 13.49 0.00
CA GLY A 212 -0.39 14.45 0.09
C GLY A 212 -0.06 15.87 -0.35
N ILE A 213 1.14 16.10 -0.89
CA ILE A 213 1.54 17.39 -1.49
C ILE A 213 1.75 17.14 -2.97
N GLY A 214 0.81 17.56 -3.81
CA GLY A 214 0.80 17.34 -5.26
C GLY A 214 1.97 17.95 -6.04
N THR A 215 2.84 18.72 -5.38
CA THR A 215 4.01 19.36 -6.00
C THR A 215 5.33 18.86 -5.42
N SER A 216 5.35 17.69 -4.79
CA SER A 216 6.60 17.12 -4.31
C SER A 216 7.54 16.82 -5.48
N PRO A 217 8.81 17.25 -5.47
CA PRO A 217 9.75 17.05 -6.58
C PRO A 217 10.02 15.56 -6.88
N CYS A 218 9.59 14.67 -6.00
CA CYS A 218 9.74 13.23 -6.11
C CYS A 218 8.39 12.49 -6.14
N ALA A 219 7.30 13.21 -6.38
CA ALA A 219 5.98 12.61 -6.55
C ALA A 219 6.01 11.58 -7.69
N VAL A 220 5.38 10.44 -7.46
CA VAL A 220 5.15 9.43 -8.50
C VAL A 220 3.77 9.62 -9.12
N ILE A 221 2.80 10.07 -8.33
CA ILE A 221 1.44 10.35 -8.79
C ILE A 221 1.08 11.78 -8.40
N ASP A 222 0.73 12.59 -9.37
CA ASP A 222 0.16 13.92 -9.16
C ASP A 222 -1.26 14.00 -9.74
N PRO A 223 -2.19 14.69 -9.09
CA PRO A 223 -3.52 14.92 -9.65
C PRO A 223 -3.45 15.88 -10.83
N VAL A 224 -4.35 15.70 -11.80
CA VAL A 224 -4.60 16.70 -12.83
C VAL A 224 -5.63 17.71 -12.28
N GLY A 225 -5.14 18.89 -11.92
CA GLY A 225 -5.95 19.94 -11.29
C GLY A 225 -5.53 20.22 -9.84
N ALA A 226 -5.20 21.49 -9.57
CA ALA A 226 -4.68 21.92 -8.28
C ALA A 226 -5.70 21.75 -7.12
N GLU A 227 -6.99 21.66 -7.42
CA GLU A 227 -8.06 21.43 -6.44
C GLU A 227 -7.98 20.05 -5.78
N TYR A 228 -7.22 19.13 -6.36
CA TYR A 228 -7.00 17.77 -5.83
C TYR A 228 -5.64 17.61 -5.16
N ASP A 229 -4.83 18.66 -5.11
CA ASP A 229 -3.56 18.66 -4.40
C ASP A 229 -3.77 18.27 -2.93
N GLY A 230 -2.99 17.33 -2.46
CA GLY A 230 -3.09 16.84 -1.09
C GLY A 230 -4.29 15.91 -0.81
N VAL A 231 -5.08 15.54 -1.83
CA VAL A 231 -6.25 14.64 -1.68
C VAL A 231 -5.87 13.18 -1.90
N ILE A 232 -4.91 12.92 -2.80
CA ILE A 232 -4.52 11.57 -3.19
C ILE A 232 -3.94 10.80 -2.01
N GLY A 233 -4.47 9.60 -1.77
CA GLY A 233 -3.91 8.66 -0.81
C GLY A 233 -3.91 9.15 0.64
N GLN A 234 -4.84 10.02 1.00
CA GLN A 234 -5.07 10.38 2.39
C GLN A 234 -5.80 9.24 3.12
N TRP A 235 -5.03 8.24 3.51
CA TRP A 235 -5.55 7.05 4.20
C TRP A 235 -5.79 7.27 5.71
N GLY A 236 -5.73 8.52 6.17
CA GLY A 236 -5.75 8.85 7.61
C GLY A 236 -7.12 8.85 8.27
N ASP A 237 -8.20 8.85 7.50
CA ASP A 237 -9.54 9.03 8.06
C ASP A 237 -10.18 7.73 8.55
N ASN A 238 -9.52 6.56 8.36
CA ASN A 238 -10.06 5.23 8.67
C ASN A 238 -11.48 5.03 8.12
N LYS A 239 -11.74 5.53 6.91
CA LYS A 239 -13.06 5.47 6.27
C LYS A 239 -12.95 4.91 4.87
N ILE A 240 -13.96 4.17 4.48
CA ILE A 240 -14.20 3.84 3.08
C ILE A 240 -14.76 5.08 2.39
N SER A 241 -14.19 5.45 1.25
CA SER A 241 -14.66 6.60 0.49
C SER A 241 -16.08 6.42 -0.01
N ALA A 242 -16.74 7.51 -0.39
CA ALA A 242 -18.06 7.44 -1.01
C ALA A 242 -18.03 6.65 -2.33
N GLY A 243 -16.96 6.80 -3.12
CA GLY A 243 -16.75 6.08 -4.38
C GLY A 243 -16.53 4.58 -4.16
N ASP A 244 -15.70 4.19 -3.18
CA ASP A 244 -15.52 2.77 -2.85
C ASP A 244 -16.80 2.15 -2.31
N ALA A 245 -17.54 2.87 -1.48
CA ALA A 245 -18.85 2.42 -0.99
C ALA A 245 -19.87 2.26 -2.12
N GLU A 246 -19.86 3.16 -3.11
CA GLU A 246 -20.70 3.05 -4.30
C GLU A 246 -20.34 1.82 -5.14
N LYS A 247 -19.04 1.62 -5.43
CA LYS A 247 -18.54 0.43 -6.14
C LYS A 247 -19.01 -0.86 -5.45
N LEU A 248 -18.86 -0.92 -4.12
CA LEU A 248 -19.25 -2.11 -3.36
C LEU A 248 -20.76 -2.38 -3.46
N ARG A 249 -21.61 -1.33 -3.38
CA ARG A 249 -23.06 -1.47 -3.55
C ARG A 249 -23.45 -1.87 -4.96
N LEU A 250 -22.74 -1.40 -5.98
CA LEU A 250 -22.98 -1.81 -7.38
C LEU A 250 -22.68 -3.29 -7.60
N VAL A 251 -21.66 -3.83 -6.94
CA VAL A 251 -21.26 -5.25 -7.05
C VAL A 251 -22.15 -6.16 -6.24
N TYR A 252 -22.45 -5.81 -5.00
CA TYR A 252 -23.09 -6.72 -4.03
C TYR A 252 -24.54 -6.36 -3.71
N GLY A 253 -25.04 -5.24 -4.23
CA GLY A 253 -26.37 -4.72 -3.90
C GLY A 253 -26.39 -3.96 -2.56
N VAL A 254 -27.54 -3.36 -2.26
CA VAL A 254 -27.76 -2.53 -1.06
C VAL A 254 -28.46 -3.35 0.01
N LYS A 255 -28.05 -3.23 1.26
CA LYS A 255 -28.78 -3.81 2.40
C LYS A 255 -30.19 -3.21 2.48
N GLU A 256 -31.19 -4.05 2.68
CA GLU A 256 -32.53 -3.58 2.95
C GLU A 256 -32.53 -2.88 4.32
N SER A 257 -33.07 -1.64 4.37
CA SER A 257 -33.32 -1.00 5.65
C SER A 257 -34.35 -1.85 6.41
N LYS A 258 -33.99 -2.34 7.57
CA LYS A 258 -34.99 -2.94 8.48
C LYS A 258 -36.04 -1.87 8.75
N LYS A 259 -37.28 -2.12 8.28
CA LYS A 259 -38.45 -1.31 8.65
C LYS A 259 -38.76 -1.50 10.13
#